data_42f2a4cf24fc55c91bef89affae31880
#
_entry.id   42f2a4cf24fc55c91bef89affae31880
#
_cell.length_a   1.000
_cell.length_b   1.000
_cell.length_c   1.000
_cell.angle_alpha   90.00
_cell.angle_beta   90.00
_cell.angle_gamma   90.00
#
_symmetry.space_group_name_H-M   'P 1'
#
loop_
_entity.id
_entity.type
_entity.pdbx_description
1 polymer ?
#
loop_
_entity_poly.entity_id
_entity_poly.type
_entity_poly.pdbx_seq_one_letter_code
_entity_poly.pdbx_strand_id
1 'polypeptide(L)'
;MKQMFSYNKFNEENADTLVESFSLLVQKSIEGKNNTPEYKAANSEFNEKFMKYCVEGIPNGTFASLEDIKNPMVHKDLFFLQRFNTIMAQAITPIVPTVVSENYEQLYDVTQVGFGDSAKYTVESNELWIVNNVAEGLARGGVQTDYATEYTVQASRKQISIFVDWYHVAAGKKDWGKMGQKIGLSFMAYIQAKVAKGMASVITDASKHGISGYMANGMTDENWLNYA
;
A
#
# COMPACT_ATOMS: atom_id res chain seq x y z
N MET A 1 -13.26 23.71 34.02
CA MET A 1 -13.12 23.46 32.57
C MET A 1 -11.67 23.09 32.25
N LYS A 2 -11.15 22.02 32.89
CA LYS A 2 -9.78 21.52 32.73
C LYS A 2 -9.83 20.00 32.83
N GLN A 3 -10.06 19.32 31.70
CA GLN A 3 -9.81 17.88 31.52
C GLN A 3 -10.43 17.41 30.21
N MET A 4 -10.32 18.20 29.14
CA MET A 4 -10.92 17.79 27.85
C MET A 4 -9.99 16.95 26.97
N PHE A 5 -8.71 16.86 27.29
CA PHE A 5 -7.76 16.05 26.54
C PHE A 5 -6.67 15.50 27.45
N SER A 6 -7.04 14.51 28.26
CA SER A 6 -6.02 13.68 28.88
C SER A 6 -5.52 12.68 27.85
N TYR A 7 -4.61 13.09 27.00
CA TYR A 7 -3.82 12.23 26.11
C TYR A 7 -2.94 11.23 26.89
N ASN A 8 -2.88 11.36 28.20
CA ASN A 8 -1.97 10.64 29.11
C ASN A 8 -2.35 9.19 29.43
N LYS A 9 -3.31 8.60 28.72
CA LYS A 9 -3.61 7.15 28.83
C LYS A 9 -3.41 6.39 27.51
N PHE A 10 -2.78 6.98 26.53
CA PHE A 10 -2.24 6.24 25.41
C PHE A 10 -0.97 5.52 25.92
N ASN A 11 -1.10 4.26 26.25
CA ASN A 11 0.05 3.45 26.62
C ASN A 11 0.71 3.02 25.29
N GLU A 12 1.68 3.82 24.83
CA GLU A 12 2.37 3.61 23.55
C GLU A 12 2.97 2.20 23.47
N GLU A 13 3.54 1.71 24.56
CA GLU A 13 4.12 0.38 24.66
C GLU A 13 3.11 -0.75 24.35
N ASN A 14 1.87 -0.63 24.82
CA ASN A 14 0.82 -1.58 24.50
C ASN A 14 0.32 -1.46 23.06
N ALA A 15 0.34 -0.25 22.48
CA ALA A 15 -0.04 -0.03 21.10
C ALA A 15 0.98 -0.66 20.14
N ASP A 16 2.27 -0.45 20.36
CA ASP A 16 3.35 -1.00 19.55
C ASP A 16 3.35 -2.54 19.58
N THR A 17 3.17 -3.13 20.77
CA THR A 17 3.05 -4.59 20.92
C THR A 17 1.85 -5.15 20.13
N LEU A 18 0.73 -4.44 20.08
CA LEU A 18 -0.43 -4.84 19.29
C LEU A 18 -0.16 -4.73 17.78
N VAL A 19 0.51 -3.68 17.34
CA VAL A 19 0.90 -3.51 15.93
C VAL A 19 1.85 -4.63 15.49
N GLU A 20 2.86 -4.96 16.29
CA GLU A 20 3.78 -6.07 16.03
C GLU A 20 3.05 -7.42 15.97
N SER A 21 2.17 -7.69 16.94
CA SER A 21 1.38 -8.92 16.98
C SER A 21 0.48 -9.07 15.75
N PHE A 22 -0.12 -7.97 15.29
CA PHE A 22 -0.92 -7.95 14.07
C PHE A 22 -0.04 -8.24 12.84
N SER A 23 1.11 -7.61 12.72
CA SER A 23 2.05 -7.83 11.62
C SER A 23 2.50 -9.29 11.54
N LEU A 24 2.81 -9.93 12.67
CA LEU A 24 3.14 -11.34 12.74
C LEU A 24 1.98 -12.25 12.30
N LEU A 25 0.74 -11.92 12.67
CA LEU A 25 -0.44 -12.66 12.20
C LEU A 25 -0.62 -12.55 10.69
N VAL A 26 -0.41 -11.36 10.13
CA VAL A 26 -0.49 -11.15 8.68
C VAL A 26 0.59 -11.94 7.95
N GLN A 27 1.83 -11.89 8.44
CA GLN A 27 2.94 -12.67 7.88
C GLN A 27 2.65 -14.17 7.87
N LYS A 28 2.20 -14.73 9.01
CA LYS A 28 1.81 -16.14 9.08
C LYS A 28 0.64 -16.48 8.15
N SER A 29 -0.28 -15.54 7.94
CA SER A 29 -1.39 -15.72 7.00
C SER A 29 -0.91 -15.74 5.54
N ILE A 30 0.06 -14.89 5.17
CA ILE A 30 0.71 -14.87 3.84
C ILE A 30 1.45 -16.19 3.61
N GLU A 31 2.13 -16.73 4.62
CA GLU A 31 2.81 -18.03 4.58
C GLU A 31 1.84 -19.24 4.51
N GLY A 32 0.53 -19.01 4.50
CA GLY A 32 -0.49 -20.07 4.46
C GLY A 32 -0.68 -20.84 5.77
N LYS A 33 -0.12 -20.35 6.91
CA LYS A 33 -0.16 -20.99 8.22
C LYS A 33 -1.41 -20.67 9.05
N ASN A 34 -2.41 -20.03 8.47
CA ASN A 34 -3.63 -19.59 9.15
C ASN A 34 -4.52 -20.71 9.73
N ASN A 35 -4.29 -21.96 9.33
CA ASN A 35 -5.03 -23.11 9.86
C ASN A 35 -4.33 -23.83 11.03
N THR A 36 -3.11 -23.43 11.39
CA THR A 36 -2.36 -24.06 12.49
C THR A 36 -2.97 -23.74 13.85
N PRO A 37 -2.89 -24.65 14.84
CA PRO A 37 -3.39 -24.39 16.19
C PRO A 37 -2.73 -23.17 16.84
N GLU A 38 -1.42 -23.00 16.61
CA GLU A 38 -0.63 -21.87 17.12
C GLU A 38 -1.11 -20.53 16.56
N TYR A 39 -1.42 -20.47 15.25
CA TYR A 39 -1.98 -19.28 14.65
C TYR A 39 -3.36 -18.94 15.25
N LYS A 40 -4.23 -19.94 15.42
CA LYS A 40 -5.56 -19.72 15.98
C LYS A 40 -5.49 -19.22 17.42
N ALA A 41 -4.57 -19.77 18.22
CA ALA A 41 -4.33 -19.32 19.59
C ALA A 41 -3.81 -17.86 19.59
N ALA A 42 -2.82 -17.53 18.78
CA ALA A 42 -2.28 -16.18 18.67
C ALA A 42 -3.32 -15.17 18.16
N ASN A 43 -4.16 -15.55 17.19
CA ASN A 43 -5.25 -14.69 16.70
C ASN A 43 -6.32 -14.45 17.76
N SER A 44 -6.65 -15.46 18.57
CA SER A 44 -7.60 -15.32 19.70
C SER A 44 -7.02 -14.41 20.79
N GLU A 45 -5.77 -14.61 21.15
CA GLU A 45 -5.07 -13.78 22.14
C GLU A 45 -4.98 -12.31 21.68
N PHE A 46 -4.61 -12.09 20.41
CA PHE A 46 -4.60 -10.78 19.83
C PHE A 46 -5.98 -10.12 19.89
N ASN A 47 -7.04 -10.84 19.50
CA ASN A 47 -8.40 -10.32 19.51
C ASN A 47 -8.81 -9.85 20.91
N GLU A 48 -8.51 -10.64 21.93
CA GLU A 48 -8.83 -10.30 23.33
C GLU A 48 -8.05 -9.06 23.80
N LYS A 49 -6.73 -9.06 23.61
CA LYS A 49 -5.86 -7.93 24.00
C LYS A 49 -6.25 -6.64 23.28
N PHE A 50 -6.52 -6.74 21.99
CA PHE A 50 -6.89 -5.59 21.17
C PHE A 50 -8.23 -4.99 21.59
N MET A 51 -9.24 -5.84 21.83
CA MET A 51 -10.54 -5.36 22.30
C MET A 51 -10.47 -4.79 23.70
N LYS A 52 -9.71 -5.41 24.59
CA LYS A 52 -9.44 -4.89 25.94
C LYS A 52 -8.83 -3.48 25.85
N TYR A 53 -7.80 -3.31 25.04
CA TYR A 53 -7.16 -2.01 24.80
C TYR A 53 -8.15 -0.95 24.29
N CYS A 54 -9.03 -1.32 23.37
CA CYS A 54 -10.05 -0.40 22.84
C CYS A 54 -11.08 0.00 23.91
N VAL A 55 -11.56 -0.95 24.72
CA VAL A 55 -12.54 -0.69 25.78
C VAL A 55 -11.95 0.18 26.90
N GLU A 56 -10.72 -0.08 27.30
CA GLU A 56 -10.00 0.74 28.30
C GLU A 56 -9.80 2.21 27.86
N GLY A 57 -10.01 2.51 26.58
CA GLY A 57 -10.07 3.86 26.05
C GLY A 57 -11.30 4.63 26.46
N ILE A 58 -12.40 3.96 26.75
CA ILE A 58 -13.64 4.57 27.19
C ILE A 58 -13.46 5.09 28.63
N PRO A 59 -13.86 6.31 28.96
CA PRO A 59 -13.83 6.79 30.34
C PRO A 59 -14.66 5.87 31.26
N ASN A 60 -14.01 5.28 32.27
CA ASN A 60 -14.57 4.25 33.15
C ASN A 60 -14.97 2.94 32.44
N GLY A 61 -14.47 2.69 31.24
CA GLY A 61 -14.67 1.43 30.54
C GLY A 61 -13.94 0.29 31.25
N THR A 62 -14.64 -0.82 31.49
CA THR A 62 -14.09 -2.07 32.04
C THR A 62 -14.30 -3.18 31.04
N PHE A 63 -13.22 -3.90 30.74
CA PHE A 63 -13.29 -5.07 29.88
C PHE A 63 -13.32 -6.32 30.78
N ALA A 64 -14.44 -7.02 30.80
CA ALA A 64 -14.60 -8.28 31.51
C ALA A 64 -14.52 -9.47 30.55
N SER A 65 -15.09 -9.31 29.34
CA SER A 65 -15.09 -10.36 28.31
C SER A 65 -15.30 -9.79 26.92
N LEU A 66 -15.06 -10.59 25.88
CA LEU A 66 -15.38 -10.23 24.49
C LEU A 66 -16.88 -9.95 24.25
N GLU A 67 -17.74 -10.46 25.12
CA GLU A 67 -19.19 -10.22 25.05
C GLU A 67 -19.57 -8.76 25.26
N ASP A 68 -18.78 -7.99 26.01
CA ASP A 68 -19.03 -6.57 26.27
C ASP A 68 -19.09 -5.76 24.98
N ILE A 69 -18.36 -6.19 23.93
CA ILE A 69 -18.33 -5.54 22.64
C ILE A 69 -19.66 -5.64 21.91
N LYS A 70 -20.51 -6.61 22.22
CA LYS A 70 -21.86 -6.71 21.65
C LYS A 70 -22.75 -5.53 22.04
N ASN A 71 -22.44 -4.90 23.17
CA ASN A 71 -23.18 -3.74 23.63
C ASN A 71 -22.88 -2.53 22.70
N PRO A 72 -23.91 -1.93 22.07
CA PRO A 72 -23.73 -0.75 21.22
C PRO A 72 -23.11 0.45 21.92
N MET A 73 -23.27 0.58 23.23
CA MET A 73 -22.65 1.66 24.01
C MET A 73 -21.12 1.50 24.10
N VAL A 74 -20.59 0.30 23.91
CA VAL A 74 -19.15 0.04 23.90
C VAL A 74 -18.58 0.20 22.49
N HIS A 75 -19.02 -0.61 21.53
CA HIS A 75 -18.38 -0.64 20.20
C HIS A 75 -18.70 0.56 19.31
N LYS A 76 -19.71 1.37 19.66
CA LYS A 76 -20.03 2.65 18.99
C LYS A 76 -19.47 3.86 19.72
N ASP A 77 -18.84 3.66 20.87
CA ASP A 77 -18.21 4.74 21.61
C ASP A 77 -17.06 5.37 20.80
N LEU A 78 -16.96 6.71 20.85
CA LEU A 78 -15.98 7.45 20.07
C LEU A 78 -14.52 7.11 20.46
N PHE A 79 -14.26 6.93 21.75
CA PHE A 79 -12.92 6.60 22.25
C PHE A 79 -12.50 5.19 21.83
N PHE A 80 -13.45 4.24 21.86
CA PHE A 80 -13.25 2.89 21.35
C PHE A 80 -12.88 2.93 19.86
N LEU A 81 -13.68 3.61 19.04
CA LEU A 81 -13.48 3.71 17.60
C LEU A 81 -12.17 4.42 17.25
N GLN A 82 -11.79 5.45 18.00
CA GLN A 82 -10.54 6.16 17.81
C GLN A 82 -9.35 5.23 18.03
N ARG A 83 -9.30 4.50 19.14
CA ARG A 83 -8.22 3.54 19.42
C ARG A 83 -8.19 2.41 18.40
N PHE A 84 -9.34 1.86 18.07
CA PHE A 84 -9.46 0.83 17.06
C PHE A 84 -8.88 1.28 15.71
N ASN A 85 -9.31 2.43 15.23
CA ASN A 85 -8.85 2.96 13.94
C ASN A 85 -7.36 3.33 13.96
N THR A 86 -6.86 3.85 15.07
CA THR A 86 -5.43 4.21 15.21
C THR A 86 -4.54 2.97 15.11
N ILE A 87 -4.83 1.92 15.90
CA ILE A 87 -4.05 0.68 15.85
C ILE A 87 -4.15 0.03 14.46
N MET A 88 -5.35 -0.03 13.88
CA MET A 88 -5.53 -0.61 12.55
C MET A 88 -4.77 0.18 11.47
N ALA A 89 -4.77 1.52 11.53
CA ALA A 89 -4.02 2.35 10.60
C ALA A 89 -2.50 2.13 10.75
N GLN A 90 -1.99 2.11 11.97
CA GLN A 90 -0.56 1.86 12.25
C GLN A 90 -0.13 0.46 11.81
N ALA A 91 -0.97 -0.55 12.04
CA ALA A 91 -0.68 -1.93 11.69
C ALA A 91 -0.73 -2.21 10.17
N ILE A 92 -1.59 -1.51 9.44
CA ILE A 92 -1.77 -1.70 7.99
C ILE A 92 -0.71 -0.92 7.19
N THR A 93 -0.29 0.23 7.69
CA THR A 93 0.65 1.12 6.98
C THR A 93 1.94 0.42 6.52
N PRO A 94 2.64 -0.38 7.33
CA PRO A 94 3.86 -1.07 6.90
C PRO A 94 3.60 -2.28 5.98
N ILE A 95 2.40 -2.86 5.99
CA ILE A 95 2.09 -4.07 5.20
C ILE A 95 2.05 -3.76 3.71
N VAL A 96 1.48 -2.63 3.33
CA VAL A 96 1.29 -2.26 1.92
C VAL A 96 2.63 -2.06 1.18
N PRO A 97 3.59 -1.26 1.69
CA PRO A 97 4.90 -1.12 1.07
C PRO A 97 5.65 -2.45 0.95
N THR A 98 5.64 -3.29 2.00
CA THR A 98 6.33 -4.58 2.00
C THR A 98 5.78 -5.50 0.90
N VAL A 99 4.47 -5.64 0.80
CA VAL A 99 3.84 -6.49 -0.23
C VAL A 99 4.09 -5.95 -1.65
N VAL A 100 4.17 -4.63 -1.79
CA VAL A 100 4.43 -3.99 -3.09
C VAL A 100 5.89 -4.13 -3.50
N SER A 101 6.85 -3.84 -2.62
CA SER A 101 8.29 -3.89 -2.93
C SER A 101 8.73 -5.30 -3.33
N GLU A 102 8.36 -6.32 -2.57
CA GLU A 102 8.73 -7.71 -2.84
C GLU A 102 8.33 -8.20 -4.24
N ASN A 103 7.25 -7.65 -4.81
CA ASN A 103 6.72 -8.11 -6.09
C ASN A 103 7.14 -7.26 -7.30
N TYR A 104 7.62 -6.04 -7.08
CA TYR A 104 7.81 -5.08 -8.17
C TYR A 104 9.20 -4.46 -8.30
N GLU A 105 10.09 -4.63 -7.31
CA GLU A 105 11.46 -4.06 -7.37
C GLU A 105 12.26 -4.47 -8.61
N GLN A 106 11.95 -5.63 -9.20
CA GLN A 106 12.63 -6.11 -10.41
C GLN A 106 12.11 -5.49 -11.71
N LEU A 107 10.93 -4.88 -11.68
CA LEU A 107 10.25 -4.39 -12.88
C LEU A 107 10.14 -2.86 -12.95
N TYR A 108 10.24 -2.18 -11.81
CA TYR A 108 10.03 -0.73 -11.71
C TYR A 108 10.97 -0.12 -10.69
N ASP A 109 11.36 1.12 -10.97
CA ASP A 109 12.00 1.97 -9.98
C ASP A 109 10.95 2.43 -8.96
N VAL A 110 11.10 1.97 -7.70
CA VAL A 110 10.18 2.29 -6.61
C VAL A 110 10.78 3.41 -5.76
N THR A 111 10.26 4.61 -5.92
CA THR A 111 10.67 5.75 -5.10
C THR A 111 9.67 6.00 -3.98
N GLN A 112 10.15 5.97 -2.73
CA GLN A 112 9.35 6.31 -1.57
C GLN A 112 9.48 7.80 -1.27
N VAL A 113 8.36 8.51 -1.24
CA VAL A 113 8.31 9.95 -0.94
C VAL A 113 7.58 10.22 0.37
N GLY A 114 7.95 11.29 1.06
CA GLY A 114 7.29 11.72 2.29
C GLY A 114 5.85 12.18 2.08
N PHE A 115 5.10 12.28 3.17
CA PHE A 115 3.72 12.76 3.12
C PHE A 115 3.66 14.22 2.66
N GLY A 116 3.02 14.45 1.52
CA GLY A 116 2.91 15.79 0.90
C GLY A 116 3.99 16.12 -0.12
N ASP A 117 5.00 15.26 -0.25
CA ASP A 117 6.05 15.43 -1.26
C ASP A 117 5.62 14.89 -2.63
N SER A 118 6.40 15.26 -3.65
CA SER A 118 6.25 14.79 -5.02
C SER A 118 7.54 14.11 -5.48
N ALA A 119 7.43 13.02 -6.23
CA ALA A 119 8.58 12.40 -6.86
C ALA A 119 8.93 13.17 -8.15
N LYS A 120 10.22 13.46 -8.33
CA LYS A 120 10.75 14.10 -9.54
C LYS A 120 11.64 13.10 -10.26
N TYR A 121 11.39 12.95 -11.55
CA TYR A 121 12.15 12.09 -12.44
C TYR A 121 12.70 12.93 -13.59
N THR A 122 14.00 12.82 -13.81
CA THR A 122 14.65 13.44 -14.97
C THR A 122 14.83 12.37 -16.04
N VAL A 123 14.28 12.61 -17.21
CA VAL A 123 14.44 11.72 -18.37
C VAL A 123 15.31 12.44 -19.37
N GLU A 124 16.49 11.87 -19.63
CA GLU A 124 17.41 12.36 -20.65
C GLU A 124 16.92 11.93 -22.04
N SER A 125 17.23 12.74 -23.05
CA SER A 125 16.91 12.41 -24.44
C SER A 125 17.75 11.20 -24.89
N ASN A 126 17.09 10.21 -25.50
CA ASN A 126 17.79 9.08 -26.15
C ASN A 126 18.17 9.37 -27.61
N GLU A 127 18.12 10.63 -28.05
CA GLU A 127 18.51 11.01 -29.41
C GLU A 127 20.01 10.84 -29.58
N LEU A 128 20.40 10.19 -30.69
CA LEU A 128 21.80 10.01 -31.02
C LEU A 128 22.36 11.32 -31.63
N TRP A 129 23.57 11.64 -31.21
CA TRP A 129 24.29 12.79 -31.77
C TRP A 129 24.60 12.55 -33.25
N ILE A 130 24.37 13.58 -34.06
CA ILE A 130 24.65 13.54 -35.49
C ILE A 130 26.14 13.78 -35.71
N VAL A 131 26.82 12.79 -36.29
CA VAL A 131 28.23 12.93 -36.68
C VAL A 131 28.32 13.57 -38.09
N ASN A 132 28.85 14.76 -38.16
CA ASN A 132 29.01 15.49 -39.42
C ASN A 132 30.44 15.31 -40.00
N ASN A 133 30.55 15.06 -41.30
CA ASN A 133 31.83 15.12 -41.98
C ASN A 133 32.27 16.57 -42.14
N VAL A 134 33.44 16.89 -41.60
CA VAL A 134 34.03 18.24 -41.70
C VAL A 134 35.17 18.18 -42.70
N ALA A 135 35.15 19.06 -43.70
CA ALA A 135 36.25 19.18 -44.64
C ALA A 135 37.49 19.76 -43.95
N GLU A 136 38.68 19.27 -44.33
CA GLU A 136 39.95 19.75 -43.80
C GLU A 136 40.04 21.29 -43.95
N GLY A 137 40.20 21.99 -42.81
CA GLY A 137 40.32 23.44 -42.74
C GLY A 137 39.05 24.24 -42.43
N LEU A 138 37.88 23.61 -42.32
CA LEU A 138 36.63 24.22 -41.84
C LEU A 138 36.30 23.67 -40.45
N ALA A 139 36.76 24.32 -39.42
CA ALA A 139 36.50 23.92 -38.06
C ALA A 139 35.18 24.52 -37.58
N ARG A 140 34.16 23.73 -37.47
CA ARG A 140 33.10 23.70 -36.42
C ARG A 140 31.85 23.06 -36.98
N GLY A 141 31.57 21.83 -36.53
CA GLY A 141 30.23 21.28 -36.55
C GLY A 141 29.30 22.10 -35.63
N GLY A 142 28.03 22.17 -35.96
CA GLY A 142 27.05 22.82 -35.07
C GLY A 142 27.03 22.15 -33.70
N VAL A 143 26.91 22.97 -32.66
CA VAL A 143 26.75 22.46 -31.27
C VAL A 143 25.38 21.81 -31.18
N GLN A 144 25.35 20.56 -30.73
CA GLN A 144 24.12 19.83 -30.44
C GLN A 144 23.87 19.91 -28.95
N THR A 145 22.63 20.22 -28.56
CA THR A 145 22.26 20.39 -27.17
C THR A 145 21.58 19.13 -26.68
N ASP A 146 21.97 18.65 -25.52
CA ASP A 146 21.29 17.59 -24.82
C ASP A 146 20.12 18.16 -24.01
N TYR A 147 18.96 17.55 -24.11
CA TYR A 147 17.77 17.99 -23.41
C TYR A 147 17.33 16.92 -22.42
N ALA A 148 17.20 17.34 -21.17
CA ALA A 148 16.55 16.52 -20.13
C ALA A 148 15.17 17.09 -19.81
N THR A 149 14.18 16.24 -19.70
CA THR A 149 12.82 16.62 -19.30
C THR A 149 12.54 16.17 -17.87
N GLU A 150 12.11 17.09 -17.02
CA GLU A 150 11.74 16.79 -15.65
C GLU A 150 10.23 16.48 -15.56
N TYR A 151 9.91 15.31 -15.02
CA TYR A 151 8.53 14.91 -14.74
C TYR A 151 8.29 14.93 -13.24
N THR A 152 7.25 15.63 -12.81
CA THR A 152 6.82 15.66 -11.41
C THR A 152 5.58 14.80 -11.24
N VAL A 153 5.66 13.77 -10.40
CA VAL A 153 4.54 12.91 -10.06
C VAL A 153 4.03 13.28 -8.68
N GLN A 154 2.79 13.75 -8.60
CA GLN A 154 2.14 14.09 -7.35
C GLN A 154 1.54 12.85 -6.70
N ALA A 155 1.75 12.73 -5.38
CA ALA A 155 1.14 11.68 -4.59
C ALA A 155 -0.39 11.83 -4.56
N SER A 156 -1.11 10.75 -4.88
CA SER A 156 -2.57 10.70 -4.80
C SER A 156 -3.01 9.80 -3.65
N ARG A 157 -3.88 10.32 -2.79
CA ARG A 157 -4.40 9.56 -1.65
C ARG A 157 -5.29 8.42 -2.14
N LYS A 158 -5.10 7.23 -1.54
CA LYS A 158 -5.96 6.06 -1.77
C LYS A 158 -6.51 5.59 -0.44
N GLN A 159 -7.76 5.17 -0.45
CA GLN A 159 -8.48 4.72 0.74
C GLN A 159 -9.15 3.38 0.47
N ILE A 160 -9.12 2.52 1.47
CA ILE A 160 -9.96 1.33 1.55
C ILE A 160 -10.87 1.45 2.76
N SER A 161 -12.17 1.17 2.57
CA SER A 161 -13.16 1.17 3.65
C SER A 161 -13.57 -0.26 3.95
N ILE A 162 -13.45 -0.67 5.21
CA ILE A 162 -13.72 -2.04 5.64
C ILE A 162 -14.75 -2.01 6.74
N PHE A 163 -15.81 -2.80 6.58
CA PHE A 163 -16.77 -3.06 7.64
C PHE A 163 -16.33 -4.26 8.48
N VAL A 164 -16.36 -4.10 9.78
CA VAL A 164 -16.08 -5.16 10.75
C VAL A 164 -17.35 -5.53 11.47
N ASP A 165 -17.74 -6.81 11.37
CA ASP A 165 -18.87 -7.35 12.11
C ASP A 165 -18.50 -7.62 13.57
N TRP A 166 -19.06 -6.81 14.46
CA TRP A 166 -18.77 -6.84 15.89
C TRP A 166 -19.24 -8.15 16.57
N TYR A 167 -20.25 -8.81 16.05
CA TYR A 167 -20.67 -10.12 16.57
C TYR A 167 -19.60 -11.19 16.33
N HIS A 168 -18.96 -11.17 15.17
CA HIS A 168 -17.84 -12.08 14.88
C HIS A 168 -16.60 -11.76 15.72
N VAL A 169 -16.33 -10.48 15.98
CA VAL A 169 -15.23 -10.05 16.85
C VAL A 169 -15.49 -10.50 18.29
N ALA A 170 -16.67 -10.23 18.83
CA ALA A 170 -17.05 -10.61 20.18
C ALA A 170 -17.11 -12.14 20.38
N ALA A 171 -17.44 -12.89 19.33
CA ALA A 171 -17.39 -14.35 19.34
C ALA A 171 -15.97 -14.94 19.18
N GLY A 172 -14.92 -14.10 19.06
CA GLY A 172 -13.54 -14.53 18.83
C GLY A 172 -13.29 -15.19 17.45
N LYS A 173 -14.24 -15.04 16.52
CA LYS A 173 -14.19 -15.70 15.20
C LYS A 173 -13.54 -14.85 14.11
N LYS A 174 -13.12 -13.62 14.42
CA LYS A 174 -12.47 -12.74 13.46
C LYS A 174 -11.05 -13.20 13.21
N ASP A 175 -10.72 -13.45 11.95
CA ASP A 175 -9.35 -13.72 11.51
C ASP A 175 -8.69 -12.39 11.09
N TRP A 176 -7.86 -11.85 11.97
CA TRP A 176 -7.20 -10.57 11.80
C TRP A 176 -6.07 -10.64 10.77
N GLY A 177 -5.27 -11.72 10.79
CA GLY A 177 -4.19 -11.91 9.83
C GLY A 177 -4.70 -12.03 8.40
N LYS A 178 -5.78 -12.81 8.19
CA LYS A 178 -6.44 -12.91 6.88
C LYS A 178 -7.04 -11.59 6.41
N MET A 179 -7.54 -10.77 7.34
CA MET A 179 -8.02 -9.43 7.01
C MET A 179 -6.88 -8.54 6.52
N GLY A 180 -5.76 -8.50 7.25
CA GLY A 180 -4.56 -7.74 6.84
C GLY A 180 -4.00 -8.22 5.51
N GLN A 181 -3.90 -9.53 5.29
CA GLN A 181 -3.50 -10.10 4.00
C GLN A 181 -4.41 -9.64 2.85
N LYS A 182 -5.73 -9.68 3.03
CA LYS A 182 -6.68 -9.20 2.01
C LYS A 182 -6.50 -7.73 1.69
N ILE A 183 -6.19 -6.90 2.69
CA ILE A 183 -5.91 -5.48 2.49
C ILE A 183 -4.67 -5.31 1.61
N GLY A 184 -3.57 -5.96 1.95
CA GLY A 184 -2.33 -5.93 1.16
C GLY A 184 -2.57 -6.37 -0.29
N LEU A 185 -3.22 -7.52 -0.50
CA LEU A 185 -3.57 -8.03 -1.83
C LEU A 185 -4.48 -7.08 -2.62
N SER A 186 -5.41 -6.37 -1.96
CA SER A 186 -6.28 -5.39 -2.62
C SER A 186 -5.51 -4.19 -3.14
N PHE A 187 -4.54 -3.69 -2.37
CA PHE A 187 -3.66 -2.62 -2.84
C PHE A 187 -2.74 -3.10 -3.97
N MET A 188 -2.20 -4.31 -3.87
CA MET A 188 -1.39 -4.91 -4.92
C MET A 188 -2.18 -5.02 -6.22
N ALA A 189 -3.40 -5.57 -6.19
CA ALA A 189 -4.25 -5.69 -7.37
C ALA A 189 -4.57 -4.31 -7.98
N TYR A 190 -4.80 -3.29 -7.14
CA TYR A 190 -5.00 -1.92 -7.62
C TYR A 190 -3.77 -1.37 -8.34
N ILE A 191 -2.57 -1.59 -7.79
CA ILE A 191 -1.31 -1.15 -8.40
C ILE A 191 -1.08 -1.88 -9.71
N GLN A 192 -1.27 -3.21 -9.76
CA GLN A 192 -1.16 -4.01 -10.98
C GLN A 192 -2.07 -3.49 -12.09
N ALA A 193 -3.33 -3.21 -11.77
CA ALA A 193 -4.27 -2.66 -12.75
C ALA A 193 -3.84 -1.29 -13.27
N LYS A 194 -3.24 -0.45 -12.41
CA LYS A 194 -2.72 0.86 -12.81
C LYS A 194 -1.51 0.75 -13.71
N VAL A 195 -0.59 -0.14 -13.37
CA VAL A 195 0.61 -0.42 -14.17
C VAL A 195 0.22 -0.99 -15.54
N ALA A 196 -0.66 -2.00 -15.58
CA ALA A 196 -1.15 -2.56 -16.84
C ALA A 196 -1.82 -1.50 -17.72
N LYS A 197 -2.63 -0.61 -17.13
CA LYS A 197 -3.23 0.52 -17.85
C LYS A 197 -2.18 1.50 -18.37
N GLY A 198 -1.15 1.80 -17.57
CA GLY A 198 -0.03 2.64 -17.99
C GLY A 198 0.72 2.05 -19.17
N MET A 199 1.08 0.77 -19.10
CA MET A 199 1.72 0.06 -20.20
C MET A 199 0.85 0.06 -21.47
N ALA A 200 -0.43 -0.24 -21.35
CA ALA A 200 -1.36 -0.21 -22.49
C ALA A 200 -1.44 1.18 -23.12
N SER A 201 -1.38 2.26 -22.33
CA SER A 201 -1.39 3.61 -22.88
C SER A 201 -0.10 3.96 -23.63
N VAL A 202 1.06 3.52 -23.13
CA VAL A 202 2.35 3.68 -23.84
C VAL A 202 2.32 2.95 -25.17
N ILE A 203 1.81 1.74 -25.20
CA ILE A 203 1.69 0.92 -26.42
C ILE A 203 0.75 1.59 -27.44
N THR A 204 -0.38 2.13 -27.00
CA THR A 204 -1.33 2.85 -27.88
C THR A 204 -0.79 4.20 -28.37
N ASP A 205 0.02 4.89 -27.58
CA ASP A 205 0.64 6.17 -27.97
C ASP A 205 1.96 6.00 -28.74
N ALA A 206 2.51 4.79 -28.81
CA ALA A 206 3.73 4.49 -29.57
C ALA A 206 3.63 4.90 -31.05
N SER A 207 2.42 4.91 -31.62
CA SER A 207 2.15 5.40 -32.97
C SER A 207 2.44 6.90 -33.12
N LYS A 208 2.36 7.69 -32.03
CA LYS A 208 2.67 9.14 -32.03
C LYS A 208 4.16 9.44 -31.90
N HIS A 209 4.94 8.48 -31.43
CA HIS A 209 6.38 8.62 -31.18
C HIS A 209 7.26 7.95 -32.25
N GLY A 210 6.77 7.72 -33.44
CA GLY A 210 7.56 7.22 -34.55
C GLY A 210 7.88 5.71 -34.53
N ILE A 211 7.37 4.98 -33.54
CA ILE A 211 7.49 3.50 -33.47
C ILE A 211 6.35 2.84 -34.27
N SER A 212 5.89 3.49 -35.31
CA SER A 212 4.70 3.08 -36.08
C SER A 212 4.85 1.77 -36.91
N GLY A 213 6.04 1.17 -36.93
CA GLY A 213 6.26 -0.07 -37.64
C GLY A 213 5.81 -1.33 -36.92
N TYR A 214 5.60 -1.26 -35.59
CA TYR A 214 5.37 -2.47 -34.77
C TYR A 214 3.93 -2.68 -34.32
N MET A 215 3.04 -1.69 -34.50
CA MET A 215 1.71 -1.73 -33.87
C MET A 215 0.56 -1.40 -34.83
N ALA A 216 0.71 -1.70 -36.11
CA ALA A 216 -0.28 -1.31 -37.13
C ALA A 216 -1.67 -1.96 -37.00
N ASN A 217 -1.82 -3.03 -36.22
CA ASN A 217 -3.10 -3.77 -36.14
C ASN A 217 -3.36 -4.25 -34.72
N GLY A 218 -3.69 -3.39 -33.79
CA GLY A 218 -4.22 -3.76 -32.47
C GLY A 218 -3.65 -5.06 -31.86
N MET A 219 -3.12 -5.04 -30.67
CA MET A 219 -2.66 -6.25 -30.00
C MET A 219 -3.84 -7.17 -29.73
N THR A 220 -4.02 -8.17 -30.56
CA THR A 220 -4.86 -9.32 -30.29
C THR A 220 -4.02 -10.39 -29.59
N ASP A 221 -4.65 -11.26 -28.77
CA ASP A 221 -3.95 -12.34 -28.06
C ASP A 221 -3.12 -13.22 -29.02
N GLU A 222 -3.51 -13.36 -30.29
CA GLU A 222 -2.77 -14.07 -31.30
C GLU A 222 -1.47 -13.38 -31.73
N ASN A 223 -1.39 -12.05 -31.66
CA ASN A 223 -0.19 -11.30 -32.01
C ASN A 223 0.91 -11.40 -30.96
N TRP A 224 0.58 -11.61 -29.69
CA TRP A 224 1.54 -11.88 -28.62
C TRP A 224 2.29 -13.20 -28.80
N LEU A 225 1.61 -14.24 -29.26
CA LEU A 225 2.19 -15.57 -29.45
C LEU A 225 3.19 -15.64 -30.61
N ASN A 226 3.15 -14.69 -31.54
CA ASN A 226 4.07 -14.64 -32.67
C ASN A 226 5.36 -13.85 -32.39
N TYR A 227 5.48 -13.22 -31.20
CA TYR A 227 6.66 -12.43 -30.79
C TYR A 227 7.40 -13.05 -29.60
N ALA A 228 6.96 -14.17 -29.05
CA ALA A 228 7.64 -14.96 -28.02
C ALA A 228 8.47 -16.06 -28.69
#